data_872266884d2f39cf7571fd53765ca356
#
_entry.id   872266884d2f39cf7571fd53765ca356
#
_cell.length_a   1.000
_cell.length_b   1.000
_cell.length_c   1.000
_cell.angle_alpha   90.00
_cell.angle_beta   90.00
_cell.angle_gamma   90.00
#
_symmetry.space_group_name_H-M   'P 1'
#
loop_
_entity.id
_entity.type
_entity.pdbx_description
1 polymer ?
#
loop_
_entity_poly.entity_id
_entity_poly.type
_entity_poly.pdbx_seq_one_letter_code
_entity_poly.pdbx_strand_id
1 'polypeptide(L)'
;MTKKRNITAFMIATMIMLFLLPANAQETKGYVHWYEPESEPFGTLTFYGGDMPSGTSLYELNTGKNNPGWLEHMSYCTKVVFDVSFKDVRPTSCYNWFNEFYQLTEIEGIENLNTSEVTDMESMFKGCSKLTSLDVSNFNTANVTKMDGMFQGCSGLNSIDLSNFNTDKVERMGDMFNG
;
A
#
# COMPACT_ATOMS: atom_id res chain seq x y z
N MET A 1 -39.97 32.02 -30.18
CA MET A 1 -38.55 31.72 -30.58
C MET A 1 -37.79 31.18 -29.37
N THR A 2 -37.70 29.88 -29.27
CA THR A 2 -37.15 29.15 -28.12
C THR A 2 -35.65 28.86 -28.34
N LYS A 3 -34.80 29.47 -27.55
CA LYS A 3 -33.34 29.19 -27.57
C LYS A 3 -33.08 27.76 -27.09
N LYS A 4 -32.80 26.84 -28.02
CA LYS A 4 -32.19 25.55 -27.69
C LYS A 4 -30.75 25.79 -27.25
N ARG A 5 -30.47 25.64 -25.95
CA ARG A 5 -29.12 25.67 -25.39
C ARG A 5 -28.41 24.39 -25.79
N ASN A 6 -27.28 24.50 -26.49
CA ASN A 6 -26.42 23.41 -26.89
C ASN A 6 -25.79 22.72 -25.67
N ILE A 7 -26.49 21.75 -25.10
CA ILE A 7 -25.98 20.89 -24.01
C ILE A 7 -24.98 19.84 -24.55
N THR A 8 -25.07 19.53 -25.84
CA THR A 8 -24.24 18.52 -26.51
C THR A 8 -22.76 18.91 -26.64
N ALA A 9 -22.44 20.21 -26.72
CA ALA A 9 -21.05 20.67 -26.88
C ALA A 9 -20.25 20.58 -25.58
N PHE A 10 -20.90 20.67 -24.41
CA PHE A 10 -20.21 20.63 -23.11
C PHE A 10 -19.86 19.20 -22.69
N MET A 11 -20.70 18.21 -23.05
CA MET A 11 -20.41 16.80 -22.77
C MET A 11 -19.31 16.23 -23.67
N ILE A 12 -19.22 16.70 -24.91
CA ILE A 12 -18.15 16.26 -25.85
C ILE A 12 -16.79 16.84 -25.43
N ALA A 13 -16.75 18.07 -24.92
CA ALA A 13 -15.49 18.67 -24.44
C ALA A 13 -14.93 17.97 -23.19
N THR A 14 -15.79 17.54 -22.25
CA THR A 14 -15.36 16.77 -21.06
C THR A 14 -14.92 15.35 -21.41
N MET A 15 -15.55 14.73 -22.40
CA MET A 15 -15.20 13.40 -22.84
C MET A 15 -13.91 13.37 -23.69
N ILE A 16 -13.63 14.42 -24.47
CA ILE A 16 -12.38 14.57 -25.24
C ILE A 16 -11.20 14.91 -24.31
N MET A 17 -11.41 15.63 -23.19
CA MET A 17 -10.36 15.88 -22.22
C MET A 17 -9.91 14.63 -21.46
N LEU A 18 -10.78 13.62 -21.31
CA LEU A 18 -10.41 12.33 -20.71
C LEU A 18 -9.51 11.47 -21.64
N PHE A 19 -9.59 11.68 -22.96
CA PHE A 19 -8.76 10.94 -23.94
C PHE A 19 -7.43 11.64 -24.30
N LEU A 20 -7.22 12.89 -23.84
CA LEU A 20 -5.99 13.64 -24.07
C LEU A 20 -5.06 13.69 -22.86
N LEU A 21 -5.41 13.01 -21.76
CA LEU A 21 -4.43 12.75 -20.73
C LEU A 21 -3.37 11.81 -21.31
N PRO A 22 -2.08 12.14 -21.17
CA PRO A 22 -1.02 11.25 -21.61
C PRO A 22 -1.26 9.88 -20.95
N ALA A 23 -0.93 8.79 -21.67
CA ALA A 23 -1.09 7.42 -21.17
C ALA A 23 -0.49 7.17 -19.77
N ASN A 24 0.36 8.08 -19.29
CA ASN A 24 0.96 8.12 -17.95
C ASN A 24 0.03 8.68 -16.86
N ALA A 25 -1.17 9.16 -17.20
CA ALA A 25 -2.13 9.73 -16.24
C ALA A 25 -3.28 8.77 -15.89
N GLN A 26 -3.25 7.55 -16.38
CA GLN A 26 -4.16 6.52 -15.94
C GLN A 26 -3.57 5.90 -14.66
N GLU A 27 -4.18 6.21 -13.52
CA GLU A 27 -3.80 5.68 -12.22
C GLU A 27 -3.78 4.14 -12.31
N THR A 28 -2.58 3.56 -12.20
CA THR A 28 -2.45 2.11 -12.23
C THR A 28 -3.05 1.56 -10.94
N LYS A 29 -4.14 0.83 -11.06
CA LYS A 29 -4.78 0.16 -9.94
C LYS A 29 -3.87 -0.94 -9.40
N GLY A 30 -4.02 -1.26 -8.14
CA GLY A 30 -3.35 -2.38 -7.52
C GLY A 30 -4.35 -3.28 -6.81
N TYR A 31 -3.97 -4.52 -6.65
CA TYR A 31 -4.72 -5.49 -5.87
C TYR A 31 -3.77 -6.43 -5.11
N VAL A 32 -4.30 -7.16 -4.12
CA VAL A 32 -3.54 -8.09 -3.30
C VAL A 32 -4.16 -9.48 -3.44
N HIS A 33 -3.32 -10.48 -3.59
CA HIS A 33 -3.71 -11.88 -3.66
C HIS A 33 -3.16 -12.64 -2.45
N TRP A 34 -4.02 -13.39 -1.77
CA TRP A 34 -3.63 -14.38 -0.77
C TRP A 34 -3.47 -15.74 -1.40
N TYR A 35 -2.31 -16.34 -1.23
CA TYR A 35 -2.03 -17.70 -1.62
C TYR A 35 -1.72 -18.55 -0.39
N GLU A 36 -2.49 -19.63 -0.19
CA GLU A 36 -2.31 -20.62 0.86
C GLU A 36 -2.02 -21.97 0.20
N PRO A 37 -0.81 -22.55 0.42
CA PRO A 37 -0.48 -23.88 -0.09
C PRO A 37 -1.34 -24.96 0.58
N GLU A 38 -1.76 -25.98 -0.16
CA GLU A 38 -2.60 -27.08 0.36
C GLU A 38 -1.95 -27.86 1.52
N SER A 39 -0.62 -27.86 1.63
CA SER A 39 0.15 -28.66 2.59
C SER A 39 0.69 -27.87 3.78
N GLU A 40 0.57 -26.55 3.78
CA GLU A 40 1.18 -25.68 4.80
C GLU A 40 0.13 -24.76 5.42
N PRO A 41 0.18 -24.55 6.75
CA PRO A 41 -0.77 -23.64 7.41
C PRO A 41 -0.44 -22.15 7.22
N PHE A 42 0.59 -21.84 6.44
CA PHE A 42 1.10 -20.49 6.23
C PHE A 42 1.07 -20.12 4.76
N GLY A 43 0.81 -18.86 4.46
CA GLY A 43 0.66 -18.40 3.10
C GLY A 43 1.42 -17.11 2.79
N THR A 44 1.23 -16.66 1.57
CA THR A 44 1.89 -15.49 0.99
C THR A 44 0.86 -14.47 0.52
N LEU A 45 1.10 -13.20 0.86
CA LEU A 45 0.40 -12.07 0.23
C LEU A 45 1.24 -11.53 -0.93
N THR A 46 0.64 -11.42 -2.10
CA THR A 46 1.31 -10.81 -3.26
C THR A 46 0.54 -9.60 -3.75
N PHE A 47 1.25 -8.48 -3.88
CA PHE A 47 0.75 -7.21 -4.37
C PHE A 47 1.03 -7.09 -5.86
N TYR A 48 -0.01 -6.83 -6.65
CA TYR A 48 0.05 -6.68 -8.10
C TYR A 48 -0.46 -5.33 -8.56
N GLY A 49 0.10 -4.81 -9.66
CA GLY A 49 -0.45 -3.69 -10.40
C GLY A 49 -1.30 -4.16 -11.57
N GLY A 50 -2.30 -3.36 -11.93
CA GLY A 50 -3.22 -3.64 -13.03
C GLY A 50 -4.65 -3.90 -12.58
N ASP A 51 -5.47 -4.38 -13.49
CA ASP A 51 -6.85 -4.73 -13.19
C ASP A 51 -6.93 -6.03 -12.41
N MET A 52 -7.70 -6.01 -11.34
CA MET A 52 -7.93 -7.19 -10.50
C MET A 52 -8.73 -8.23 -11.30
N PRO A 53 -8.21 -9.47 -11.49
CA PRO A 53 -8.95 -10.53 -12.14
C PRO A 53 -10.14 -10.98 -11.27
N SER A 54 -11.10 -11.66 -11.88
CA SER A 54 -12.16 -12.32 -11.13
C SER A 54 -11.60 -13.54 -10.38
N GLY A 55 -11.91 -13.69 -9.11
CA GLY A 55 -11.44 -14.81 -8.30
C GLY A 55 -11.73 -14.65 -6.82
N THR A 56 -11.37 -15.66 -6.07
CA THR A 56 -11.40 -15.65 -4.60
C THR A 56 -10.03 -15.24 -4.05
N SER A 57 -9.99 -14.82 -2.79
CA SER A 57 -8.74 -14.42 -2.10
C SER A 57 -8.02 -13.23 -2.75
N LEU A 58 -8.78 -12.34 -3.38
CA LEU A 58 -8.31 -11.09 -3.98
C LEU A 58 -8.88 -9.90 -3.20
N TYR A 59 -8.06 -8.89 -2.96
CA TYR A 59 -8.41 -7.71 -2.18
C TYR A 59 -8.03 -6.44 -2.94
N GLU A 60 -8.90 -5.44 -2.88
CA GLU A 60 -8.57 -4.08 -3.32
C GLU A 60 -7.65 -3.39 -2.31
N LEU A 61 -6.82 -2.46 -2.78
CA LEU A 61 -6.03 -1.64 -1.88
C LEU A 61 -6.95 -0.74 -1.05
N ASN A 62 -6.65 -0.64 0.24
CA ASN A 62 -7.36 0.27 1.12
C ASN A 62 -6.98 1.73 0.83
N THR A 63 -7.92 2.62 1.07
CA THR A 63 -7.73 4.07 1.01
C THR A 63 -8.04 4.68 2.38
N GLY A 64 -7.21 5.65 2.81
CA GLY A 64 -7.38 6.31 4.10
C GLY A 64 -7.28 5.33 5.29
N LYS A 65 -8.15 5.48 6.29
CA LYS A 65 -8.12 4.71 7.54
C LYS A 65 -8.97 3.44 7.53
N ASN A 66 -9.28 2.89 6.39
CA ASN A 66 -9.98 1.62 6.32
C ASN A 66 -8.97 0.48 6.48
N ASN A 67 -9.29 -0.49 7.33
CA ASN A 67 -8.45 -1.69 7.43
C ASN A 67 -8.43 -2.43 6.10
N PRO A 68 -7.25 -2.87 5.65
CA PRO A 68 -7.17 -3.70 4.45
C PRO A 68 -7.86 -5.04 4.66
N GLY A 69 -8.53 -5.55 3.61
CA GLY A 69 -9.25 -6.82 3.67
C GLY A 69 -8.36 -8.02 4.00
N TRP A 70 -7.11 -7.99 3.57
CA TRP A 70 -6.14 -9.07 3.82
C TRP A 70 -5.64 -9.20 5.27
N LEU A 71 -6.04 -8.29 6.19
CA LEU A 71 -5.71 -8.45 7.62
C LEU A 71 -6.28 -9.73 8.23
N GLU A 72 -7.28 -10.34 7.63
CA GLU A 72 -7.78 -11.65 8.08
C GLU A 72 -6.71 -12.75 8.03
N HIS A 73 -5.64 -12.57 7.22
CA HIS A 73 -4.53 -13.50 7.08
C HIS A 73 -3.32 -13.19 7.99
N MET A 74 -3.40 -12.19 8.87
CA MET A 74 -2.28 -11.73 9.73
C MET A 74 -1.65 -12.85 10.56
N SER A 75 -2.45 -13.85 10.96
CA SER A 75 -1.99 -14.98 11.79
C SER A 75 -1.24 -16.06 11.01
N TYR A 76 -1.34 -16.07 9.71
CA TYR A 76 -0.86 -17.16 8.84
C TYR A 76 0.12 -16.67 7.76
N CYS A 77 0.25 -15.37 7.57
CA CYS A 77 1.14 -14.82 6.56
C CYS A 77 2.59 -14.84 7.05
N THR A 78 3.45 -15.54 6.33
CA THR A 78 4.90 -15.59 6.61
C THR A 78 5.71 -14.81 5.59
N LYS A 79 5.13 -14.53 4.41
CA LYS A 79 5.80 -13.87 3.31
C LYS A 79 4.89 -12.84 2.64
N VAL A 80 5.49 -11.72 2.27
CA VAL A 80 4.87 -10.69 1.42
C VAL A 80 5.72 -10.53 0.18
N VAL A 81 5.09 -10.39 -0.98
CA VAL A 81 5.75 -10.12 -2.26
C VAL A 81 5.13 -8.90 -2.93
N PHE A 82 5.95 -7.94 -3.31
CA PHE A 82 5.55 -6.86 -4.22
C PHE A 82 6.02 -7.23 -5.62
N ASP A 83 5.10 -7.70 -6.46
CA ASP A 83 5.40 -8.03 -7.85
C ASP A 83 5.90 -6.80 -8.62
N VAL A 84 6.73 -7.03 -9.66
CA VAL A 84 7.28 -5.94 -10.47
C VAL A 84 6.20 -5.07 -11.13
N SER A 85 5.00 -5.61 -11.37
CA SER A 85 3.86 -4.84 -11.88
C SER A 85 3.36 -3.77 -10.90
N PHE A 86 3.64 -3.93 -9.58
CA PHE A 86 3.22 -2.99 -8.55
C PHE A 86 3.98 -1.65 -8.57
N LYS A 87 5.14 -1.59 -9.26
CA LYS A 87 5.99 -0.37 -9.32
C LYS A 87 5.30 0.90 -9.82
N ASP A 88 4.24 0.74 -10.62
CA ASP A 88 3.48 1.85 -11.20
C ASP A 88 2.22 2.19 -10.39
N VAL A 89 1.90 1.40 -9.35
CA VAL A 89 0.82 1.68 -8.41
C VAL A 89 1.23 2.80 -7.46
N ARG A 90 0.32 3.70 -7.15
CA ARG A 90 0.52 4.85 -6.24
C ARG A 90 -0.51 4.78 -5.11
N PRO A 91 -0.28 3.97 -4.08
CA PRO A 91 -1.18 3.95 -2.94
C PRO A 91 -1.16 5.30 -2.22
N THR A 92 -2.31 5.75 -1.75
CA THR A 92 -2.43 6.98 -0.96
C THR A 92 -2.36 6.72 0.54
N SER A 93 -2.48 5.44 0.95
CA SER A 93 -2.41 4.99 2.34
C SER A 93 -1.77 3.62 2.43
N CYS A 94 -0.90 3.44 3.44
CA CYS A 94 -0.40 2.14 3.89
C CYS A 94 -0.88 1.82 5.32
N TYR A 95 -1.98 2.47 5.76
CA TYR A 95 -2.56 2.29 7.09
C TYR A 95 -2.84 0.81 7.38
N ASN A 96 -2.25 0.28 8.44
CA ASN A 96 -2.42 -1.10 8.91
C ASN A 96 -2.06 -2.21 7.91
N TRP A 97 -1.27 -1.95 6.87
CA TRP A 97 -1.05 -2.95 5.82
C TRP A 97 -0.57 -4.31 6.34
N PHE A 98 0.33 -4.31 7.33
CA PHE A 98 0.88 -5.53 7.95
C PHE A 98 0.74 -5.48 9.48
N ASN A 99 -0.31 -4.83 9.97
CA ASN A 99 -0.56 -4.74 11.41
C ASN A 99 -0.83 -6.11 12.00
N GLU A 100 -0.06 -6.47 13.06
CA GLU A 100 -0.13 -7.75 13.79
C GLU A 100 0.24 -8.98 12.92
N PHE A 101 1.04 -8.79 11.87
CA PHE A 101 1.59 -9.90 11.08
C PHE A 101 2.79 -10.54 11.80
N TYR A 102 2.53 -11.09 12.99
CA TYR A 102 3.57 -11.62 13.88
C TYR A 102 4.27 -12.87 13.35
N GLN A 103 3.77 -13.53 12.29
CA GLN A 103 4.44 -14.62 11.61
C GLN A 103 5.29 -14.19 10.42
N LEU A 104 5.18 -12.93 9.99
CA LEU A 104 5.88 -12.40 8.82
C LEU A 104 7.40 -12.41 9.06
N THR A 105 8.12 -13.13 8.21
CA THR A 105 9.59 -13.27 8.26
C THR A 105 10.28 -12.62 7.07
N GLU A 106 9.56 -12.41 5.95
CA GLU A 106 10.15 -12.00 4.69
C GLU A 106 9.24 -11.05 3.91
N ILE A 107 9.82 -9.99 3.35
CA ILE A 107 9.18 -9.12 2.37
C ILE A 107 10.10 -9.04 1.15
N GLU A 108 9.64 -9.56 0.01
CA GLU A 108 10.34 -9.47 -1.27
C GLU A 108 9.79 -8.35 -2.13
N GLY A 109 10.66 -7.74 -2.95
CA GLY A 109 10.27 -6.76 -3.95
C GLY A 109 9.74 -5.46 -3.35
N ILE A 110 10.05 -5.12 -2.10
CA ILE A 110 9.55 -3.90 -1.44
C ILE A 110 9.97 -2.63 -2.20
N GLU A 111 11.02 -2.69 -3.00
CA GLU A 111 11.46 -1.62 -3.89
C GLU A 111 10.42 -1.29 -4.98
N ASN A 112 9.46 -2.20 -5.24
CA ASN A 112 8.34 -1.98 -6.15
C ASN A 112 7.18 -1.21 -5.48
N LEU A 113 7.22 -0.99 -4.16
CA LEU A 113 6.25 -0.16 -3.45
C LEU A 113 6.62 1.32 -3.60
N ASN A 114 5.85 2.04 -4.40
CA ASN A 114 6.03 3.48 -4.56
C ASN A 114 5.17 4.26 -3.56
N THR A 115 5.81 4.87 -2.58
CA THR A 115 5.13 5.60 -1.50
C THR A 115 4.99 7.12 -1.74
N SER A 116 5.25 7.60 -2.97
CA SER A 116 5.29 9.04 -3.26
C SER A 116 3.98 9.78 -3.00
N GLU A 117 2.83 9.08 -3.02
CA GLU A 117 1.50 9.65 -2.76
C GLU A 117 0.93 9.25 -1.39
N VAL A 118 1.68 8.44 -0.62
CA VAL A 118 1.24 8.00 0.70
C VAL A 118 1.22 9.16 1.69
N THR A 119 0.09 9.31 2.38
CA THR A 119 -0.11 10.31 3.43
C THR A 119 -0.24 9.70 4.83
N ASP A 120 -0.54 8.40 4.91
CA ASP A 120 -0.79 7.69 6.17
C ASP A 120 -0.05 6.34 6.19
N MET A 121 0.93 6.20 7.10
CA MET A 121 1.69 4.97 7.38
C MET A 121 1.47 4.48 8.82
N GLU A 122 0.39 4.95 9.48
CA GLU A 122 0.06 4.53 10.85
C GLU A 122 -0.04 3.01 10.93
N SER A 123 0.74 2.41 11.84
CA SER A 123 0.76 0.97 12.15
C SER A 123 1.09 0.05 10.95
N MET A 124 1.80 0.55 9.93
CA MET A 124 2.06 -0.23 8.71
C MET A 124 2.73 -1.59 8.98
N PHE A 125 3.70 -1.65 9.89
CA PHE A 125 4.42 -2.87 10.28
C PHE A 125 4.26 -3.20 11.76
N LYS A 126 3.28 -2.60 12.44
CA LYS A 126 3.07 -2.83 13.86
C LYS A 126 2.90 -4.33 14.16
N GLY A 127 3.63 -4.84 15.15
CA GLY A 127 3.52 -6.24 15.58
C GLY A 127 4.21 -7.26 14.66
N CYS A 128 4.96 -6.84 13.63
CA CYS A 128 5.76 -7.75 12.80
C CYS A 128 6.98 -8.28 13.57
N SER A 129 6.74 -9.01 14.65
CA SER A 129 7.76 -9.38 15.63
C SER A 129 8.79 -10.39 15.14
N LYS A 130 8.51 -11.15 14.06
CA LYS A 130 9.45 -12.10 13.45
C LYS A 130 10.23 -11.54 12.27
N LEU A 131 9.91 -10.32 11.81
CA LEU A 131 10.64 -9.68 10.74
C LEU A 131 12.02 -9.25 11.26
N THR A 132 13.09 -9.79 10.68
CA THR A 132 14.48 -9.58 11.16
C THR A 132 15.24 -8.54 10.36
N SER A 133 14.79 -8.22 9.16
CA SER A 133 15.34 -7.19 8.29
C SER A 133 14.24 -6.53 7.47
N LEU A 134 14.38 -5.26 7.19
CA LEU A 134 13.44 -4.48 6.37
C LEU A 134 14.23 -3.35 5.71
N ASP A 135 14.23 -3.32 4.37
CA ASP A 135 14.83 -2.23 3.60
C ASP A 135 13.72 -1.25 3.19
N VAL A 136 13.77 -0.04 3.72
CA VAL A 136 12.84 1.06 3.40
C VAL A 136 13.54 2.23 2.69
N SER A 137 14.71 1.97 2.11
CA SER A 137 15.51 2.99 1.41
C SER A 137 14.80 3.62 0.21
N ASN A 138 13.83 2.91 -0.39
CA ASN A 138 13.01 3.42 -1.48
C ASN A 138 11.77 4.23 -1.01
N PHE A 139 11.48 4.28 0.29
CA PHE A 139 10.29 4.99 0.78
C PHE A 139 10.45 6.49 0.65
N ASN A 140 9.51 7.11 -0.06
CA ASN A 140 9.36 8.56 -0.12
C ASN A 140 8.30 8.97 0.91
N THR A 141 8.73 9.61 1.99
CA THR A 141 7.84 10.03 3.09
C THR A 141 7.49 11.52 3.06
N ALA A 142 7.86 12.24 1.99
CA ALA A 142 7.68 13.69 1.90
C ALA A 142 6.21 14.18 1.98
N ASN A 143 5.25 13.28 1.78
CA ASN A 143 3.82 13.57 1.90
C ASN A 143 3.16 12.92 3.12
N VAL A 144 3.90 12.15 3.91
CA VAL A 144 3.36 11.43 5.06
C VAL A 144 3.10 12.39 6.22
N THR A 145 1.90 12.30 6.78
CA THR A 145 1.47 13.08 7.94
C THR A 145 1.34 12.25 9.21
N LYS A 146 1.22 10.91 9.08
CA LYS A 146 1.01 9.99 10.19
C LYS A 146 1.92 8.77 10.08
N MET A 147 2.65 8.50 11.17
CA MET A 147 3.55 7.37 11.37
C MET A 147 3.40 6.73 12.75
N ASP A 148 2.24 6.97 13.45
CA ASP A 148 2.03 6.40 14.77
C ASP A 148 2.19 4.87 14.73
N GLY A 149 3.01 4.33 15.63
CA GLY A 149 3.23 2.90 15.77
C GLY A 149 3.75 2.18 14.53
N MET A 150 4.34 2.88 13.53
CA MET A 150 4.72 2.27 12.26
C MET A 150 5.56 1.00 12.42
N PHE A 151 6.46 0.96 13.39
CA PHE A 151 7.33 -0.18 13.72
C PHE A 151 7.14 -0.66 15.15
N GLN A 152 6.03 -0.30 15.80
CA GLN A 152 5.74 -0.73 17.16
C GLN A 152 5.71 -2.25 17.26
N GLY A 153 6.44 -2.84 18.23
CA GLY A 153 6.46 -4.28 18.43
C GLY A 153 7.21 -5.08 17.36
N CYS A 154 8.01 -4.42 16.50
CA CYS A 154 8.91 -5.11 15.55
C CYS A 154 10.16 -5.64 16.25
N SER A 155 9.99 -6.44 17.30
CA SER A 155 11.08 -6.89 18.19
C SER A 155 12.15 -7.74 17.51
N GLY A 156 11.87 -8.26 16.30
CA GLY A 156 12.87 -8.99 15.47
C GLY A 156 13.85 -8.06 14.75
N LEU A 157 13.49 -6.78 14.53
CA LEU A 157 14.35 -5.81 13.84
C LEU A 157 15.42 -5.27 14.81
N ASN A 158 16.68 -5.68 14.63
CA ASN A 158 17.79 -5.17 15.43
C ASN A 158 18.23 -3.76 15.01
N SER A 159 18.00 -3.39 13.77
CA SER A 159 18.30 -2.07 13.20
C SER A 159 17.43 -1.80 11.99
N ILE A 160 17.17 -0.54 11.73
CA ILE A 160 16.51 -0.06 10.51
C ILE A 160 17.13 1.28 10.11
N ASP A 161 17.43 1.44 8.81
CA ASP A 161 17.94 2.70 8.28
C ASP A 161 16.76 3.56 7.81
N LEU A 162 16.59 4.72 8.44
CA LEU A 162 15.56 5.71 8.13
C LEU A 162 16.17 7.03 7.66
N SER A 163 17.43 7.02 7.23
CA SER A 163 18.16 8.24 6.81
C SER A 163 17.50 8.98 5.64
N ASN A 164 16.68 8.26 4.85
CA ASN A 164 15.91 8.81 3.74
C ASN A 164 14.54 9.38 4.14
N PHE A 165 14.10 9.20 5.41
CA PHE A 165 12.78 9.67 5.84
C PHE A 165 12.75 11.19 5.97
N ASN A 166 11.83 11.83 5.24
CA ASN A 166 11.47 13.23 5.42
C ASN A 166 10.28 13.32 6.38
N THR A 167 10.45 13.99 7.49
CA THR A 167 9.43 14.16 8.54
C THR A 167 8.84 15.56 8.60
N ASP A 168 9.12 16.44 7.62
CA ASP A 168 8.69 17.84 7.63
C ASP A 168 7.17 18.02 7.73
N LYS A 169 6.40 17.07 7.20
CA LYS A 169 4.92 17.09 7.24
C LYS A 169 4.32 16.16 8.28
N VAL A 170 5.14 15.41 9.03
CA VAL A 170 4.63 14.44 10.00
C VAL A 170 4.03 15.17 11.21
N GLU A 171 2.74 14.96 11.41
CA GLU A 171 1.98 15.52 12.54
C GLU A 171 1.91 14.54 13.72
N ARG A 172 2.01 13.24 13.42
CA ARG A 172 1.85 12.16 14.40
C ARG A 172 2.88 11.06 14.17
N MET A 173 3.64 10.75 15.24
CA MET A 173 4.69 9.73 15.23
C MET A 173 4.80 9.06 16.61
N GLY A 174 3.69 8.98 17.35
CA GLY A 174 3.66 8.35 18.67
C GLY A 174 3.96 6.86 18.59
N ASP A 175 4.65 6.33 19.59
CA ASP A 175 4.95 4.88 19.73
C ASP A 175 5.62 4.20 18.54
N MET A 176 6.23 4.96 17.63
CA MET A 176 6.77 4.44 16.36
C MET A 176 7.72 3.24 16.54
N PHE A 177 8.45 3.20 17.67
CA PHE A 177 9.42 2.16 18.02
C PHE A 177 9.17 1.55 19.39
N ASN A 178 7.96 1.66 19.93
CA ASN A 178 7.66 1.14 21.25
C ASN A 178 7.56 -0.40 21.20
N GLY A 179 8.39 -1.12 21.97
CA GLY A 179 8.40 -2.58 22.10
C GLY A 179 9.65 -3.24 21.54
#